data_31e09566d63f126fc3cc3d59d2f0a9d9
#
_entry.id   31e09566d63f126fc3cc3d59d2f0a9d9
#
_cell.length_a   1.000
_cell.length_b   1.000
_cell.length_c   1.000
_cell.angle_alpha   90.00
_cell.angle_beta   90.00
_cell.angle_gamma   90.00
#
_symmetry.space_group_name_H-M   'P 1'
#
loop_
_entity.id
_entity.type
_entity.pdbx_description
1 polymer ?
#
loop_
_entity_poly.entity_id
_entity_poly.type
_entity_poly.pdbx_seq_one_letter_code
_entity_poly.pdbx_strand_id
1 'polypeptide(L)'
;MLPELKTYASLAYSNEDTIQNTYDLAYRAINDGIEGDFVECGVAAGSQIGVMGHVCRLLNSNKKIYAYDSYKGIPLAGPNDTDQPGVGPLDPNRPMPSDLRELLVSSGVTSHGLDVVMGNILTRWGLNIKQYEFVEGWFQDTLPFNNIEKISLLRLDGDLYESTKVCMEYLHPKVQRGGFVIIDDYALAGAKKAVHEYWDKHGLSYDLIPVRPQDKEVHWYQIK
;
A
#
# COMPACT_ATOMS: atom_id res chain seq x y z
N MET A 1 4.41 4.72 19.68
CA MET A 1 4.21 3.35 19.15
C MET A 1 4.18 2.31 20.26
N LEU A 2 3.31 1.32 20.16
CA LEU A 2 3.26 0.19 21.10
C LEU A 2 4.57 -0.62 21.06
N PRO A 3 5.08 -1.09 22.21
CA PRO A 3 6.38 -1.81 22.27
C PRO A 3 6.44 -3.05 21.37
N GLU A 4 5.36 -3.79 21.25
CA GLU A 4 5.26 -5.00 20.41
C GLU A 4 5.38 -4.71 18.91
N LEU A 5 5.17 -3.48 18.48
CA LEU A 5 5.29 -3.09 17.07
C LEU A 5 6.72 -2.77 16.62
N LYS A 6 7.66 -2.63 17.56
CA LYS A 6 9.07 -2.30 17.26
C LYS A 6 9.73 -3.31 16.31
N THR A 7 9.37 -4.58 16.41
CA THR A 7 9.91 -5.62 15.54
C THR A 7 9.53 -5.42 14.07
N TYR A 8 8.34 -4.85 13.80
CA TYR A 8 7.87 -4.53 12.46
C TYR A 8 8.52 -3.25 11.95
N ALA A 9 8.58 -2.21 12.80
CA ALA A 9 9.20 -0.93 12.47
C ALA A 9 10.68 -1.06 12.07
N SER A 10 11.38 -2.06 12.60
CA SER A 10 12.81 -2.28 12.30
C SER A 10 13.12 -2.64 10.83
N LEU A 11 12.13 -3.01 10.04
CA LEU A 11 12.23 -3.30 8.61
C LEU A 11 11.42 -2.35 7.74
N ALA A 12 10.67 -1.42 8.35
CA ALA A 12 9.86 -0.46 7.62
C ALA A 12 10.71 0.63 6.98
N TYR A 13 10.32 1.05 5.79
CA TYR A 13 10.83 2.27 5.16
C TYR A 13 10.09 3.51 5.64
N SER A 14 8.97 3.31 6.33
CA SER A 14 8.15 4.35 6.96
C SER A 14 8.50 4.54 8.45
N ASN A 15 8.04 5.63 9.04
CA ASN A 15 8.27 5.94 10.44
C ASN A 15 7.39 5.12 11.41
N GLU A 16 7.69 5.20 12.70
CA GLU A 16 6.97 4.47 13.75
C GLU A 16 5.49 4.87 13.87
N ASP A 17 5.14 6.13 13.55
CA ASP A 17 3.75 6.60 13.62
C ASP A 17 2.91 5.97 12.51
N THR A 18 3.50 5.71 11.34
CA THR A 18 2.84 4.99 10.23
C THR A 18 2.57 3.54 10.60
N ILE A 19 3.50 2.86 11.25
CA ILE A 19 3.31 1.50 11.79
C ILE A 19 2.18 1.48 12.82
N GLN A 20 2.17 2.45 13.74
CA GLN A 20 1.10 2.58 14.75
C GLN A 20 -0.25 2.87 14.09
N ASN A 21 -0.29 3.73 13.07
CA ASN A 21 -1.53 4.05 12.33
C ASN A 21 -2.12 2.82 11.64
N THR A 22 -1.30 2.01 10.97
CA THR A 22 -1.76 0.75 10.36
C THR A 22 -2.34 -0.20 11.41
N TYR A 23 -1.67 -0.31 12.58
CA TYR A 23 -2.20 -1.09 13.71
C TYR A 23 -3.56 -0.57 14.15
N ASP A 24 -3.67 0.73 14.42
CA ASP A 24 -4.91 1.34 14.94
C ASP A 24 -6.09 1.17 13.98
N LEU A 25 -5.86 1.36 12.68
CA LEU A 25 -6.91 1.21 11.67
C LEU A 25 -7.29 -0.25 11.43
N ALA A 26 -6.32 -1.17 11.41
CA ALA A 26 -6.59 -2.60 11.34
C ALA A 26 -7.38 -3.09 12.57
N TYR A 27 -6.99 -2.62 13.77
CA TYR A 27 -7.69 -2.92 15.02
C TYR A 27 -9.16 -2.43 14.97
N ARG A 28 -9.35 -1.16 14.57
CA ARG A 28 -10.69 -0.58 14.40
C ARG A 28 -11.52 -1.34 13.38
N ALA A 29 -10.94 -1.68 12.22
CA ALA A 29 -11.64 -2.40 11.17
C ALA A 29 -12.18 -3.75 11.64
N ILE A 30 -11.45 -4.46 12.50
CA ILE A 30 -11.92 -5.72 13.10
C ILE A 30 -12.93 -5.45 14.22
N ASN A 31 -12.59 -4.57 15.16
CA ASN A 31 -13.41 -4.29 16.35
C ASN A 31 -14.79 -3.72 16.00
N ASP A 32 -14.87 -2.88 14.98
CA ASP A 32 -16.10 -2.26 14.51
C ASP A 32 -16.89 -3.17 13.55
N GLY A 33 -16.41 -4.39 13.31
CA GLY A 33 -17.07 -5.41 12.50
C GLY A 33 -17.15 -5.06 11.01
N ILE A 34 -16.22 -4.24 10.49
CA ILE A 34 -16.22 -3.83 9.09
C ILE A 34 -15.93 -5.05 8.22
N GLU A 35 -16.83 -5.35 7.29
CA GLU A 35 -16.69 -6.49 6.39
C GLU A 35 -15.52 -6.33 5.42
N GLY A 36 -14.99 -7.46 4.95
CA GLY A 36 -13.91 -7.51 3.97
C GLY A 36 -12.53 -7.68 4.59
N ASP A 37 -11.57 -7.80 3.73
CA ASP A 37 -10.21 -8.19 4.02
C ASP A 37 -9.27 -6.97 4.09
N PHE A 38 -8.00 -7.21 4.38
CA PHE A 38 -6.95 -6.20 4.34
C PHE A 38 -6.18 -6.33 3.04
N VAL A 39 -5.82 -5.19 2.46
CA VAL A 39 -5.06 -5.15 1.20
C VAL A 39 -3.93 -4.13 1.34
N GLU A 40 -2.73 -4.51 0.94
CA GLU A 40 -1.60 -3.62 0.74
C GLU A 40 -1.09 -3.74 -0.69
N CYS A 41 -0.86 -2.60 -1.32
CA CYS A 41 -0.19 -2.45 -2.61
C CYS A 41 1.13 -1.72 -2.40
N GLY A 42 2.26 -2.42 -2.63
CA GLY A 42 3.60 -2.00 -2.23
C GLY A 42 3.95 -2.54 -0.84
N VAL A 43 4.62 -3.67 -0.82
CA VAL A 43 4.82 -4.46 0.42
C VAL A 43 6.23 -4.29 0.98
N ALA A 44 7.19 -3.98 0.12
CA ALA A 44 8.62 -3.90 0.46
C ALA A 44 9.07 -5.09 1.32
N ALA A 45 9.60 -4.87 2.53
CA ALA A 45 10.04 -5.95 3.43
C ALA A 45 8.90 -6.64 4.22
N GLY A 46 7.64 -6.22 4.03
CA GLY A 46 6.45 -6.84 4.65
C GLY A 46 6.05 -6.28 6.00
N SER A 47 6.59 -5.13 6.41
CA SER A 47 6.35 -4.57 7.75
C SER A 47 4.87 -4.30 8.02
N GLN A 48 4.18 -3.65 7.11
CA GLN A 48 2.79 -3.23 7.30
C GLN A 48 1.82 -4.42 7.23
N ILE A 49 2.00 -5.35 6.27
CA ILE A 49 1.22 -6.61 6.27
C ILE A 49 1.53 -7.45 7.51
N GLY A 50 2.75 -7.38 8.04
CA GLY A 50 3.11 -8.00 9.31
C GLY A 50 2.29 -7.43 10.48
N VAL A 51 2.13 -6.10 10.54
CA VAL A 51 1.28 -5.43 11.52
C VAL A 51 -0.19 -5.85 11.37
N MET A 52 -0.71 -5.90 10.15
CA MET A 52 -2.08 -6.38 9.89
C MET A 52 -2.28 -7.81 10.41
N GLY A 53 -1.32 -8.71 10.16
CA GLY A 53 -1.35 -10.07 10.67
C GLY A 53 -1.22 -10.17 12.19
N HIS A 54 -0.43 -9.29 12.80
CA HIS A 54 -0.35 -9.18 14.26
C HIS A 54 -1.72 -8.83 14.87
N VAL A 55 -2.41 -7.85 14.30
CA VAL A 55 -3.75 -7.46 14.76
C VAL A 55 -4.76 -8.58 14.56
N CYS A 56 -4.72 -9.27 13.41
CA CYS A 56 -5.58 -10.44 13.17
C CYS A 56 -5.35 -11.52 14.23
N ARG A 57 -4.09 -11.82 14.56
CA ARG A 57 -3.74 -12.78 15.62
C ARG A 57 -4.24 -12.32 16.99
N LEU A 58 -4.03 -11.05 17.33
CA LEU A 58 -4.43 -10.47 18.62
C LEU A 58 -5.95 -10.57 18.85
N LEU A 59 -6.72 -10.30 17.80
CA LEU A 59 -8.19 -10.28 17.87
C LEU A 59 -8.85 -11.60 17.39
N ASN A 60 -8.04 -12.64 17.13
CA ASN A 60 -8.51 -13.92 16.60
C ASN A 60 -9.39 -13.77 15.35
N SER A 61 -8.98 -12.91 14.44
CA SER A 61 -9.69 -12.58 13.21
C SER A 61 -9.24 -13.45 12.05
N ASN A 62 -10.19 -13.87 11.20
CA ASN A 62 -9.96 -14.66 10.00
C ASN A 62 -9.85 -13.82 8.72
N LYS A 63 -9.75 -12.48 8.83
CA LYS A 63 -9.55 -11.63 7.65
C LYS A 63 -8.29 -12.06 6.90
N LYS A 64 -8.39 -12.16 5.58
CA LYS A 64 -7.23 -12.36 4.72
C LYS A 64 -6.43 -11.07 4.58
N ILE A 65 -5.18 -11.21 4.19
CA ILE A 65 -4.26 -10.11 3.91
C ILE A 65 -3.71 -10.31 2.51
N TYR A 66 -4.14 -9.47 1.59
CA TYR A 66 -3.66 -9.46 0.22
C TYR A 66 -2.44 -8.55 0.10
N ALA A 67 -1.35 -9.10 -0.37
CA ALA A 67 -0.04 -8.44 -0.48
C ALA A 67 0.38 -8.36 -1.95
N TYR A 68 0.06 -7.23 -2.58
CA TYR A 68 0.40 -6.96 -3.99
C TYR A 68 1.75 -6.24 -4.08
N ASP A 69 2.69 -6.81 -4.80
CA ASP A 69 4.00 -6.20 -5.06
C ASP A 69 4.65 -6.84 -6.30
N SER A 70 5.51 -6.14 -6.97
CA SER A 70 6.40 -6.72 -7.98
C SER A 70 7.41 -7.67 -7.37
N TYR A 71 7.73 -7.49 -6.09
CA TYR A 71 8.86 -8.10 -5.35
C TYR A 71 10.22 -7.89 -6.03
N LYS A 72 10.27 -6.88 -6.91
CA LYS A 72 11.45 -6.47 -7.68
C LYS A 72 11.82 -5.00 -7.45
N GLY A 73 11.01 -4.30 -6.64
CA GLY A 73 11.15 -2.88 -6.34
C GLY A 73 10.24 -1.99 -7.17
N ILE A 74 10.41 -0.67 -7.00
CA ILE A 74 9.59 0.37 -7.63
C ILE A 74 9.87 0.40 -9.14
N PRO A 75 8.85 0.57 -10.01
CA PRO A 75 9.07 0.75 -11.44
C PRO A 75 9.68 2.11 -11.76
N LEU A 76 10.00 2.38 -13.02
CA LEU A 76 10.50 3.68 -13.45
C LEU A 76 9.39 4.73 -13.38
N ALA A 77 9.76 5.94 -12.94
CA ALA A 77 8.85 7.06 -12.83
C ALA A 77 8.31 7.53 -14.19
N GLY A 78 7.03 7.88 -14.22
CA GLY A 78 6.34 8.40 -15.37
C GLY A 78 6.35 9.94 -15.44
N PRO A 79 5.66 10.52 -16.44
CA PRO A 79 5.65 11.97 -16.65
C PRO A 79 4.96 12.76 -15.53
N ASN A 80 4.18 12.12 -14.69
CA ASN A 80 3.50 12.73 -13.55
C ASN A 80 4.32 12.70 -12.25
N ASP A 81 5.44 11.97 -12.22
CA ASP A 81 6.25 11.71 -11.02
C ASP A 81 7.47 12.64 -11.01
N THR A 82 7.24 13.96 -10.84
CA THR A 82 8.25 15.00 -11.01
C THR A 82 9.17 15.19 -9.79
N ASP A 83 8.81 14.60 -8.65
CA ASP A 83 9.45 14.77 -7.36
C ASP A 83 9.98 13.46 -6.75
N GLN A 84 10.17 12.44 -7.59
CA GLN A 84 10.71 11.13 -7.17
C GLN A 84 12.22 11.03 -7.46
N PRO A 85 13.10 11.50 -6.56
CA PRO A 85 14.53 11.34 -6.73
C PRO A 85 14.91 9.85 -6.59
N GLY A 86 15.59 9.32 -7.61
CA GLY A 86 16.11 7.95 -7.61
C GLY A 86 15.25 6.92 -8.37
N VAL A 87 14.00 7.23 -8.65
CA VAL A 87 13.12 6.44 -9.53
C VAL A 87 12.77 7.17 -10.82
N GLY A 88 13.35 8.35 -11.03
CA GLY A 88 13.12 9.18 -12.21
C GLY A 88 13.57 8.49 -13.51
N PRO A 89 13.16 9.03 -14.65
CA PRO A 89 13.73 8.61 -15.90
C PRO A 89 15.24 8.71 -15.76
N LEU A 90 15.92 7.61 -15.95
CA LEU A 90 17.37 7.46 -15.72
C LEU A 90 18.20 8.47 -16.52
N ASP A 91 17.61 9.12 -17.51
CA ASP A 91 18.16 10.23 -18.29
C ASP A 91 17.07 11.28 -18.50
N PRO A 92 17.22 12.52 -17.96
CA PRO A 92 16.26 13.59 -18.20
C PRO A 92 16.13 13.99 -19.68
N ASN A 93 17.08 13.57 -20.53
CA ASN A 93 17.04 13.77 -21.98
C ASN A 93 16.41 12.57 -22.73
N ARG A 94 16.10 11.47 -22.05
CA ARG A 94 15.44 10.33 -22.68
C ARG A 94 13.99 10.73 -22.97
N PRO A 95 13.53 10.63 -24.22
CA PRO A 95 12.12 10.85 -24.51
C PRO A 95 11.27 9.82 -23.77
N MET A 96 10.17 10.30 -23.16
CA MET A 96 9.20 9.40 -22.54
C MET A 96 8.68 8.41 -23.59
N PRO A 97 8.56 7.12 -23.22
CA PRO A 97 8.01 6.12 -24.14
C PRO A 97 6.55 6.43 -24.46
N SER A 98 6.14 6.14 -25.67
CA SER A 98 4.73 6.26 -26.09
C SER A 98 3.83 5.24 -25.40
N ASP A 99 4.38 4.08 -25.03
CA ASP A 99 3.73 3.06 -24.21
C ASP A 99 4.33 3.11 -22.79
N LEU A 100 3.53 3.58 -21.82
CA LEU A 100 3.95 3.66 -20.43
C LEU A 100 4.23 2.28 -19.81
N ARG A 101 3.81 1.18 -20.44
CA ARG A 101 4.20 -0.18 -20.01
C ARG A 101 5.70 -0.43 -20.11
N GLU A 102 6.42 0.30 -20.95
CA GLU A 102 7.88 0.23 -21.03
C GLU A 102 8.56 0.73 -19.74
N LEU A 103 7.84 1.45 -18.88
CA LEU A 103 8.32 1.89 -17.57
C LEU A 103 8.18 0.80 -16.49
N LEU A 104 7.46 -0.29 -16.75
CA LEU A 104 7.29 -1.43 -15.84
C LEU A 104 8.56 -2.29 -15.79
N VAL A 105 9.66 -1.63 -15.43
CA VAL A 105 10.99 -2.22 -15.24
C VAL A 105 11.49 -1.75 -13.88
N SER A 106 12.05 -2.66 -13.10
CA SER A 106 12.56 -2.33 -11.77
C SER A 106 13.62 -1.24 -11.80
N SER A 107 13.45 -0.23 -10.94
CA SER A 107 14.50 0.76 -10.65
C SER A 107 15.58 0.21 -9.71
N GLY A 108 15.32 -0.94 -9.06
CA GLY A 108 16.17 -1.51 -8.01
C GLY A 108 15.93 -0.91 -6.63
N VAL A 109 15.09 0.12 -6.52
CA VAL A 109 14.77 0.76 -5.23
C VAL A 109 13.75 -0.10 -4.49
N THR A 110 13.92 -0.28 -3.18
CA THR A 110 13.06 -1.10 -2.29
C THR A 110 12.81 -2.54 -2.77
N SER A 111 13.76 -3.13 -3.48
CA SER A 111 13.64 -4.49 -4.00
C SER A 111 13.81 -5.53 -2.89
N HIS A 112 12.73 -6.21 -2.54
CA HIS A 112 12.72 -7.35 -1.61
C HIS A 112 12.01 -8.53 -2.26
N GLY A 113 12.74 -9.64 -2.43
CA GLY A 113 12.16 -10.86 -3.00
C GLY A 113 11.02 -11.41 -2.15
N LEU A 114 10.06 -12.07 -2.80
CA LEU A 114 8.91 -12.68 -2.14
C LEU A 114 9.31 -13.65 -1.02
N ASP A 115 10.39 -14.41 -1.21
CA ASP A 115 10.95 -15.33 -0.22
C ASP A 115 11.39 -14.63 1.06
N VAL A 116 11.97 -13.42 0.95
CA VAL A 116 12.36 -12.58 2.09
C VAL A 116 11.12 -12.13 2.86
N VAL A 117 10.10 -11.65 2.16
CA VAL A 117 8.83 -11.22 2.77
C VAL A 117 8.13 -12.37 3.48
N MET A 118 8.00 -13.53 2.83
CA MET A 118 7.43 -14.74 3.43
C MET A 118 8.24 -15.20 4.64
N GLY A 119 9.58 -15.13 4.58
CA GLY A 119 10.47 -15.42 5.69
C GLY A 119 10.24 -14.49 6.90
N ASN A 120 10.02 -13.20 6.66
CA ASN A 120 9.69 -12.25 7.71
C ASN A 120 8.34 -12.59 8.36
N ILE A 121 7.29 -12.86 7.56
CA ILE A 121 5.97 -13.23 8.07
C ILE A 121 6.04 -14.51 8.92
N LEU A 122 6.60 -15.57 8.36
CA LEU A 122 6.58 -16.90 8.98
C LEU A 122 7.61 -17.04 10.09
N THR A 123 8.87 -16.71 9.80
CA THR A 123 10.00 -17.04 10.68
C THR A 123 10.30 -15.92 11.67
N ARG A 124 10.35 -14.68 11.20
CA ARG A 124 10.71 -13.55 12.06
C ARG A 124 9.59 -13.17 13.02
N TRP A 125 8.34 -13.12 12.54
CA TRP A 125 7.19 -12.68 13.35
C TRP A 125 6.25 -13.80 13.78
N GLY A 126 6.46 -15.03 13.31
CA GLY A 126 5.67 -16.21 13.69
C GLY A 126 4.19 -16.05 13.38
N LEU A 127 3.86 -15.42 12.24
CA LEU A 127 2.48 -15.18 11.83
C LEU A 127 1.96 -16.33 10.97
N ASN A 128 0.64 -16.47 10.88
CA ASN A 128 0.00 -17.52 10.09
C ASN A 128 0.05 -17.22 8.61
N ILE A 129 1.01 -17.80 7.90
CA ILE A 129 1.22 -17.58 6.46
C ILE A 129 -0.03 -17.90 5.60
N LYS A 130 -0.91 -18.80 6.05
CA LYS A 130 -2.14 -19.16 5.35
C LYS A 130 -3.17 -18.04 5.32
N GLN A 131 -2.97 -17.01 6.11
CA GLN A 131 -3.81 -15.82 6.13
C GLN A 131 -3.45 -14.81 5.03
N TYR A 132 -2.29 -15.01 4.40
CA TYR A 132 -1.76 -14.12 3.38
C TYR A 132 -1.98 -14.68 1.97
N GLU A 133 -2.34 -13.77 1.06
CA GLU A 133 -2.39 -13.98 -0.38
C GLU A 133 -1.33 -13.07 -1.01
N PHE A 134 -0.20 -13.64 -1.37
CA PHE A 134 0.89 -12.91 -2.02
C PHE A 134 0.66 -12.90 -3.53
N VAL A 135 0.56 -11.72 -4.13
CA VAL A 135 0.33 -11.55 -5.57
C VAL A 135 1.55 -10.87 -6.18
N GLU A 136 2.43 -11.67 -6.80
CA GLU A 136 3.63 -11.17 -7.45
C GLU A 136 3.32 -10.62 -8.85
N GLY A 137 3.71 -9.38 -9.11
CA GLY A 137 3.62 -8.72 -10.41
C GLY A 137 3.36 -7.22 -10.30
N TRP A 138 3.46 -6.54 -11.43
CA TRP A 138 3.08 -5.12 -11.49
C TRP A 138 1.57 -4.96 -11.28
N PHE A 139 1.15 -3.90 -10.60
CA PHE A 139 -0.27 -3.65 -10.29
C PHE A 139 -1.13 -3.61 -11.56
N GLN A 140 -0.59 -3.07 -12.65
CA GLN A 140 -1.23 -3.00 -13.97
C GLN A 140 -1.55 -4.38 -14.55
N ASP A 141 -0.79 -5.41 -14.16
CA ASP A 141 -0.96 -6.79 -14.65
C ASP A 141 -1.79 -7.66 -13.71
N THR A 142 -1.78 -7.36 -12.41
CA THR A 142 -2.38 -8.22 -11.38
C THR A 142 -3.76 -7.74 -10.92
N LEU A 143 -3.94 -6.43 -10.71
CA LEU A 143 -5.18 -5.88 -10.17
C LEU A 143 -6.40 -6.05 -11.08
N PRO A 144 -6.30 -5.99 -12.44
CA PRO A 144 -7.43 -6.27 -13.30
C PRO A 144 -8.07 -7.65 -13.12
N PHE A 145 -7.30 -8.60 -12.59
CA PHE A 145 -7.73 -10.00 -12.39
C PHE A 145 -7.93 -10.35 -10.91
N ASN A 146 -7.96 -9.35 -10.01
CA ASN A 146 -8.15 -9.61 -8.60
C ASN A 146 -9.54 -10.20 -8.30
N ASN A 147 -9.62 -11.10 -7.32
CA ASN A 147 -10.84 -11.74 -6.85
C ASN A 147 -11.31 -11.23 -5.48
N ILE A 148 -10.80 -10.10 -5.02
CA ILE A 148 -11.20 -9.49 -3.75
C ILE A 148 -12.64 -8.97 -3.90
N GLU A 149 -13.51 -9.36 -2.99
CA GLU A 149 -14.91 -8.91 -3.01
C GLU A 149 -15.11 -7.64 -2.18
N LYS A 150 -14.56 -7.61 -0.96
CA LYS A 150 -14.74 -6.53 0.00
C LYS A 150 -13.42 -6.22 0.70
N ILE A 151 -13.19 -4.94 0.99
CA ILE A 151 -12.00 -4.44 1.67
C ILE A 151 -12.41 -3.64 2.89
N SER A 152 -11.83 -3.92 4.04
CA SER A 152 -12.01 -3.14 5.27
C SER A 152 -10.84 -2.20 5.56
N LEU A 153 -9.65 -2.53 5.06
CA LEU A 153 -8.47 -1.66 5.11
C LEU A 153 -7.69 -1.80 3.79
N LEU A 154 -7.52 -0.69 3.11
CA LEU A 154 -6.70 -0.57 1.90
C LEU A 154 -5.50 0.33 2.19
N ARG A 155 -4.28 -0.17 1.98
CA ARG A 155 -3.05 0.61 2.07
C ARG A 155 -2.40 0.71 0.70
N LEU A 156 -2.18 1.94 0.27
CA LEU A 156 -1.56 2.30 -0.99
C LEU A 156 -0.16 2.84 -0.72
N ASP A 157 0.84 2.12 -1.20
CA ASP A 157 2.27 2.39 -1.02
C ASP A 157 2.99 2.06 -2.33
N GLY A 158 2.57 2.74 -3.39
CA GLY A 158 3.03 2.47 -4.75
C GLY A 158 3.90 3.57 -5.33
N ASP A 159 4.21 4.61 -4.52
CA ASP A 159 5.04 5.77 -4.85
C ASP A 159 4.54 6.60 -6.04
N LEU A 160 4.25 5.95 -7.16
CA LEU A 160 4.09 6.59 -8.46
C LEU A 160 2.63 6.81 -8.86
N TYR A 161 2.42 7.78 -9.74
CA TYR A 161 1.10 8.12 -10.27
C TYR A 161 0.38 6.92 -10.90
N GLU A 162 1.02 6.19 -11.84
CA GLU A 162 0.37 5.06 -12.51
C GLU A 162 0.11 3.88 -11.58
N SER A 163 0.96 3.67 -10.58
CA SER A 163 0.77 2.66 -9.54
C SER A 163 -0.43 3.00 -8.65
N THR A 164 -0.49 4.22 -8.13
CA THR A 164 -1.59 4.69 -7.29
C THR A 164 -2.91 4.72 -8.04
N LYS A 165 -2.89 5.18 -9.30
CA LYS A 165 -4.08 5.26 -10.15
C LYS A 165 -4.73 3.90 -10.37
N VAL A 166 -3.95 2.89 -10.75
CA VAL A 166 -4.50 1.54 -10.99
C VAL A 166 -5.04 0.93 -9.69
N CYS A 167 -4.37 1.16 -8.56
CA CYS A 167 -4.88 0.72 -7.25
C CYS A 167 -6.22 1.37 -6.91
N MET A 168 -6.35 2.68 -7.11
CA MET A 168 -7.61 3.39 -6.90
C MET A 168 -8.72 2.87 -7.80
N GLU A 169 -8.46 2.61 -9.08
CA GLU A 169 -9.46 2.14 -10.03
C GLU A 169 -10.01 0.75 -9.70
N TYR A 170 -9.16 -0.18 -9.28
CA TYR A 170 -9.57 -1.57 -9.06
C TYR A 170 -9.94 -1.93 -7.62
N LEU A 171 -9.39 -1.23 -6.63
CA LEU A 171 -9.56 -1.59 -5.22
C LEU A 171 -10.44 -0.63 -4.44
N HIS A 172 -10.35 0.69 -4.69
CA HIS A 172 -11.15 1.67 -3.95
C HIS A 172 -12.67 1.39 -3.98
N PRO A 173 -13.29 0.97 -5.10
CA PRO A 173 -14.72 0.66 -5.16
C PRO A 173 -15.14 -0.52 -4.26
N LYS A 174 -14.19 -1.33 -3.81
CA LYS A 174 -14.41 -2.51 -2.96
C LYS A 174 -14.30 -2.20 -1.46
N VAL A 175 -13.78 -1.01 -1.12
CA VAL A 175 -13.66 -0.60 0.28
C VAL A 175 -15.05 -0.35 0.85
N GLN A 176 -15.37 -1.06 1.91
CA GLN A 176 -16.70 -1.04 2.50
C GLN A 176 -16.94 0.25 3.27
N ARG A 177 -18.21 0.61 3.43
CA ARG A 177 -18.61 1.73 4.28
C ARG A 177 -18.05 1.53 5.70
N GLY A 178 -17.43 2.58 6.24
CA GLY A 178 -16.69 2.52 7.50
C GLY A 178 -15.25 2.03 7.36
N GLY A 179 -14.89 1.41 6.22
CA GLY A 179 -13.53 0.96 5.94
C GLY A 179 -12.55 2.12 5.76
N PHE A 180 -11.28 1.79 5.80
CA PHE A 180 -10.20 2.77 5.81
C PHE A 180 -9.33 2.66 4.56
N VAL A 181 -8.86 3.80 4.10
CA VAL A 181 -7.84 3.91 3.06
C VAL A 181 -6.65 4.69 3.61
N ILE A 182 -5.45 4.11 3.52
CA ILE A 182 -4.18 4.75 3.84
C ILE A 182 -3.47 5.04 2.52
N ILE A 183 -2.98 6.25 2.35
CA ILE A 183 -2.14 6.68 1.23
C ILE A 183 -0.77 7.01 1.83
N ASP A 184 0.21 6.14 1.63
CA ASP A 184 1.55 6.32 2.19
C ASP A 184 2.26 7.51 1.56
N ASP A 185 2.15 7.62 0.25
CA ASP A 185 2.90 8.54 -0.60
C ASP A 185 2.13 9.84 -0.90
N TYR A 186 1.26 10.30 0.00
CA TYR A 186 0.43 11.47 -0.30
C TYR A 186 1.22 12.77 -0.47
N ALA A 187 2.44 12.86 0.06
CA ALA A 187 3.33 13.98 -0.18
C ALA A 187 3.87 14.03 -1.62
N LEU A 188 3.91 12.89 -2.31
CA LEU A 188 4.42 12.78 -3.67
C LEU A 188 3.40 13.31 -4.68
N ALA A 189 3.85 14.17 -5.58
CA ALA A 189 2.98 14.86 -6.54
C ALA A 189 2.20 13.87 -7.41
N GLY A 190 2.85 12.80 -7.89
CA GLY A 190 2.25 11.76 -8.71
C GLY A 190 1.14 11.00 -8.00
N ALA A 191 1.43 10.43 -6.83
CA ALA A 191 0.48 9.68 -6.03
C ALA A 191 -0.71 10.55 -5.61
N LYS A 192 -0.45 11.75 -5.08
CA LYS A 192 -1.48 12.73 -4.74
C LYS A 192 -2.39 13.06 -5.91
N LYS A 193 -1.80 13.33 -7.08
CA LYS A 193 -2.55 13.63 -8.31
C LYS A 193 -3.48 12.47 -8.69
N ALA A 194 -3.00 11.24 -8.67
CA ALA A 194 -3.79 10.06 -8.99
C ALA A 194 -5.02 9.91 -8.08
N VAL A 195 -4.86 10.14 -6.77
CA VAL A 195 -5.96 10.08 -5.79
C VAL A 195 -7.01 11.15 -6.09
N HIS A 196 -6.59 12.41 -6.30
CA HIS A 196 -7.53 13.51 -6.54
C HIS A 196 -8.24 13.37 -7.88
N GLU A 197 -7.56 12.98 -8.96
CA GLU A 197 -8.20 12.73 -10.25
C GLU A 197 -9.24 11.61 -10.18
N TYR A 198 -8.95 10.55 -9.39
CA TYR A 198 -9.93 9.49 -9.16
C TYR A 198 -11.17 10.04 -8.42
N TRP A 199 -10.97 10.83 -7.35
CA TRP A 199 -12.08 11.42 -6.61
C TRP A 199 -12.91 12.37 -7.47
N ASP A 200 -12.28 13.25 -8.21
CA ASP A 200 -12.95 14.21 -9.10
C ASP A 200 -13.80 13.48 -10.16
N LYS A 201 -13.22 12.45 -10.78
CA LYS A 201 -13.91 11.61 -11.77
C LYS A 201 -15.17 10.94 -11.22
N HIS A 202 -15.16 10.58 -9.94
CA HIS A 202 -16.26 9.85 -9.29
C HIS A 202 -17.14 10.72 -8.37
N GLY A 203 -16.89 12.03 -8.31
CA GLY A 203 -17.62 12.96 -7.45
C GLY A 203 -17.43 12.66 -5.96
N LEU A 204 -16.25 12.17 -5.57
CA LEU A 204 -15.91 11.78 -4.19
C LEU A 204 -15.16 12.91 -3.48
N SER A 205 -15.35 12.99 -2.16
CA SER A 205 -14.60 13.88 -1.28
C SER A 205 -14.49 13.28 0.10
N TYR A 206 -13.26 13.23 0.63
CA TYR A 206 -13.00 12.67 1.96
C TYR A 206 -12.16 13.63 2.81
N ASP A 207 -12.37 13.56 4.11
CA ASP A 207 -11.56 14.28 5.10
C ASP A 207 -10.24 13.52 5.28
N LEU A 208 -9.18 14.02 4.66
CA LEU A 208 -7.83 13.46 4.80
C LEU A 208 -7.23 13.81 6.16
N ILE A 209 -6.81 12.79 6.87
CA ILE A 209 -6.21 12.88 8.19
C ILE A 209 -4.72 12.54 8.06
N PRO A 210 -3.80 13.47 8.31
CA PRO A 210 -2.36 13.17 8.29
C PRO A 210 -2.01 12.25 9.46
N VAL A 211 -1.18 11.24 9.22
CA VAL A 211 -0.62 10.39 10.28
C VAL A 211 0.30 11.21 11.17
N ARG A 212 1.10 12.08 10.56
CA ARG A 212 1.96 13.05 11.24
C ARG A 212 1.66 14.45 10.72
N PRO A 213 1.10 15.33 11.55
CA PRO A 213 0.73 16.69 11.11
C PRO A 213 1.90 17.52 10.57
N GLN A 214 3.15 17.19 10.99
CA GLN A 214 4.34 17.99 10.66
C GLN A 214 4.93 17.65 9.28
N ASP A 215 4.82 16.42 8.77
CA ASP A 215 5.45 16.03 7.50
C ASP A 215 4.47 15.80 6.34
N LYS A 216 3.25 15.48 6.64
CA LYS A 216 2.17 15.24 5.65
C LYS A 216 2.48 14.15 4.62
N GLU A 217 3.40 13.25 4.91
CA GLU A 217 3.76 12.15 4.01
C GLU A 217 2.59 11.20 3.85
N VAL A 218 2.12 10.63 4.96
CA VAL A 218 1.09 9.60 5.01
C VAL A 218 -0.24 10.19 5.45
N HIS A 219 -1.28 9.91 4.69
CA HIS A 219 -2.65 10.30 5.03
C HIS A 219 -3.58 9.09 5.00
N TRP A 220 -4.66 9.19 5.73
CA TRP A 220 -5.73 8.22 5.68
C TRP A 220 -7.10 8.90 5.71
N TYR A 221 -8.12 8.14 5.29
CA TYR A 221 -9.52 8.55 5.39
C TYR A 221 -10.43 7.34 5.58
N GLN A 222 -11.66 7.60 6.01
CA GLN A 222 -12.70 6.59 6.20
C GLN A 222 -13.79 6.74 5.15
N ILE A 223 -14.24 5.63 4.57
CA ILE A 223 -15.37 5.58 3.63
C ILE A 223 -16.67 5.86 4.40
N LYS A 224 -17.46 6.85 3.92
CA LYS A 224 -18.73 7.31 4.52
C LYS A 224 -19.93 6.49 4.06
#